data_cb511f65998ec52ecd41ed5f222b495a
#
_entry.id   cb511f65998ec52ecd41ed5f222b495a
#
_cell.length_a   1.000
_cell.length_b   1.000
_cell.length_c   1.000
_cell.angle_alpha   90.00
_cell.angle_beta   90.00
_cell.angle_gamma   90.00
#
_symmetry.space_group_name_H-M   'P 1'
#
loop_
_entity.id
_entity.type
_entity.pdbx_description
1 polymer ?
#
loop_
_entity_poly.entity_id
_entity_poly.type
_entity_poly.pdbx_seq_one_letter_code
_entity_poly.pdbx_strand_id
1 'polypeptide(L)'
;MATIRKRASTKAGKKSTRWQAMVRRGGHRPMSKTFRTKGEAEAWATAIENAINRDEFVPSPESRRRTVSDMLERYRRSEVPKKRNARHESRFVDFWIGEIGGYKLASVTRAKIVEIRDRLAETRKPSTVNRYLATLRQAFCIATTDWEWCARNPCQKIALKEPRGRDRHLNDKEVAALLDATAASEHPHLNALVLIALTTGARRGEITGLRWSEVDLKSGRAVLHRTKNTDKRSLALVTPVVQELRKLKKVTRIDDDHIFANPNPQGRRIYTSLEDAWREARNEAGLIDFRFHDLRHTFASRMAMNGYSLAEIAGALGHRTLAMVQRYSHLTESHVHSAMTD
;
A
#
# COMPACT_ATOMS: atom_id res chain seq x y z
N MET A 1 -22.11 -22.68 -27.90
CA MET A 1 -23.05 -22.69 -29.05
C MET A 1 -24.22 -21.77 -28.75
N ALA A 2 -24.59 -20.97 -29.71
CA ALA A 2 -25.77 -20.11 -29.63
C ALA A 2 -27.05 -20.93 -29.81
N THR A 3 -28.08 -20.62 -29.05
CA THR A 3 -29.42 -21.20 -29.19
C THR A 3 -30.40 -20.08 -29.48
N ILE A 4 -31.18 -20.22 -30.57
CA ILE A 4 -32.16 -19.21 -30.98
C ILE A 4 -33.55 -19.85 -30.87
N ARG A 5 -34.43 -19.23 -30.08
CA ARG A 5 -35.80 -19.72 -29.86
C ARG A 5 -36.86 -18.68 -30.21
N LYS A 6 -37.90 -19.12 -30.86
CA LYS A 6 -39.08 -18.30 -31.14
C LYS A 6 -39.94 -18.21 -29.88
N ARG A 7 -40.26 -17.01 -29.42
CA ARG A 7 -41.18 -16.73 -28.31
C ARG A 7 -42.42 -16.01 -28.83
N ALA A 8 -43.56 -16.64 -28.65
CA ALA A 8 -44.85 -16.00 -28.87
C ALA A 8 -45.34 -15.39 -27.55
N SER A 9 -45.80 -14.16 -27.60
CA SER A 9 -46.42 -13.49 -26.46
C SER A 9 -47.73 -12.86 -26.90
N THR A 10 -48.79 -13.08 -26.15
CA THR A 10 -50.11 -12.47 -26.39
C THR A 10 -50.32 -11.40 -25.31
N LYS A 11 -50.35 -10.13 -25.72
CA LYS A 11 -50.66 -9.01 -24.82
C LYS A 11 -51.84 -8.22 -25.40
N ALA A 12 -52.92 -8.07 -24.66
CA ALA A 12 -54.14 -7.38 -25.07
C ALA A 12 -54.71 -7.86 -26.43
N GLY A 13 -54.82 -9.21 -26.63
CA GLY A 13 -55.38 -9.78 -27.84
C GLY A 13 -54.48 -9.78 -29.08
N LYS A 14 -53.34 -9.08 -29.06
CA LYS A 14 -52.37 -9.04 -30.18
C LYS A 14 -51.26 -10.08 -29.98
N LYS A 15 -51.17 -11.05 -30.89
CA LYS A 15 -50.04 -12.01 -30.94
C LYS A 15 -48.80 -11.30 -31.47
N SER A 16 -47.74 -11.22 -30.66
CA SER A 16 -46.43 -10.75 -31.08
C SER A 16 -45.41 -11.90 -31.00
N THR A 17 -44.66 -12.06 -32.09
CA THR A 17 -43.57 -13.04 -32.17
C THR A 17 -42.23 -12.31 -31.92
N ARG A 18 -41.43 -12.85 -31.02
CA ARG A 18 -40.09 -12.37 -30.79
C ARG A 18 -39.09 -13.53 -30.82
N TRP A 19 -37.83 -13.25 -31.09
CA TRP A 19 -36.76 -14.22 -31.18
C TRP A 19 -35.77 -14.01 -30.03
N GLN A 20 -35.58 -15.03 -29.22
CA GLN A 20 -34.57 -14.99 -28.14
C GLN A 20 -33.32 -15.74 -28.58
N ALA A 21 -32.21 -15.04 -28.65
CA ALA A 21 -30.89 -15.63 -28.78
C ALA A 21 -30.25 -15.83 -27.42
N MET A 22 -29.61 -16.99 -27.22
CA MET A 22 -28.85 -17.32 -25.99
C MET A 22 -27.51 -17.92 -26.40
N VAL A 23 -26.43 -17.31 -25.94
CA VAL A 23 -25.06 -17.79 -26.13
C VAL A 23 -24.53 -18.33 -24.80
N ARG A 24 -24.11 -19.60 -24.82
CA ARG A 24 -23.48 -20.28 -23.67
C ARG A 24 -22.12 -20.83 -24.11
N ARG A 25 -21.06 -20.50 -23.35
CA ARG A 25 -19.72 -21.02 -23.61
C ARG A 25 -18.98 -21.22 -22.28
N GLY A 26 -18.19 -22.29 -22.19
CA GLY A 26 -17.39 -22.59 -20.99
C GLY A 26 -16.49 -21.40 -20.63
N GLY A 27 -16.46 -21.05 -19.35
CA GLY A 27 -15.69 -19.90 -18.86
C GLY A 27 -16.34 -18.52 -19.02
N HIS A 28 -17.50 -18.44 -19.72
CA HIS A 28 -18.24 -17.19 -19.91
C HIS A 28 -19.65 -17.28 -19.37
N ARG A 29 -20.17 -16.17 -18.83
CA ARG A 29 -21.55 -16.09 -18.37
C ARG A 29 -22.52 -16.25 -19.55
N PRO A 30 -23.62 -17.03 -19.37
CA PRO A 30 -24.65 -17.14 -20.40
C PRO A 30 -25.26 -15.76 -20.72
N MET A 31 -25.29 -15.40 -21.99
CA MET A 31 -25.89 -14.14 -22.46
C MET A 31 -27.13 -14.43 -23.26
N SER A 32 -28.21 -13.68 -23.00
CA SER A 32 -29.43 -13.78 -23.79
C SER A 32 -30.00 -12.41 -24.11
N LYS A 33 -30.56 -12.28 -25.31
CA LYS A 33 -31.24 -11.06 -25.77
C LYS A 33 -32.40 -11.43 -26.68
N THR A 34 -33.47 -10.60 -26.69
CA THR A 34 -34.67 -10.83 -27.47
C THR A 34 -34.79 -9.78 -28.60
N PHE A 35 -35.10 -10.23 -29.79
CA PHE A 35 -35.15 -9.44 -31.03
C PHE A 35 -36.50 -9.53 -31.69
N ARG A 36 -36.74 -8.64 -32.65
CA ARG A 36 -37.99 -8.63 -33.45
C ARG A 36 -37.94 -9.67 -34.58
N THR A 37 -36.78 -9.86 -35.18
CA THR A 37 -36.56 -10.79 -36.29
C THR A 37 -35.57 -11.90 -35.93
N LYS A 38 -35.61 -13.02 -36.64
CA LYS A 38 -34.69 -14.14 -36.50
C LYS A 38 -33.27 -13.74 -36.94
N GLY A 39 -33.15 -12.98 -38.03
CA GLY A 39 -31.87 -12.51 -38.55
C GLY A 39 -31.11 -11.61 -37.56
N GLU A 40 -31.84 -10.70 -36.88
CA GLU A 40 -31.19 -9.88 -35.78
C GLU A 40 -30.69 -10.75 -34.63
N ALA A 41 -31.44 -11.78 -34.28
CA ALA A 41 -31.03 -12.71 -33.21
C ALA A 41 -29.80 -13.54 -33.61
N GLU A 42 -29.73 -13.99 -34.86
CA GLU A 42 -28.58 -14.72 -35.42
C GLU A 42 -27.33 -13.83 -35.51
N ALA A 43 -27.50 -12.63 -36.10
CA ALA A 43 -26.39 -11.65 -36.20
C ALA A 43 -25.81 -11.30 -34.83
N TRP A 44 -26.67 -11.07 -33.85
CA TRP A 44 -26.20 -10.79 -32.47
C TRP A 44 -25.48 -12.00 -31.87
N ALA A 45 -26.01 -13.21 -32.04
CA ALA A 45 -25.41 -14.42 -31.51
C ALA A 45 -24.01 -14.69 -32.10
N THR A 46 -23.88 -14.53 -33.41
CA THR A 46 -22.59 -14.66 -34.13
C THR A 46 -21.61 -13.58 -33.71
N ALA A 47 -22.05 -12.33 -33.55
CA ALA A 47 -21.18 -11.25 -33.05
C ALA A 47 -20.65 -11.54 -31.64
N ILE A 48 -21.49 -12.07 -30.75
CA ILE A 48 -21.08 -12.44 -29.38
C ILE A 48 -20.11 -13.64 -29.41
N GLU A 49 -20.39 -14.67 -30.20
CA GLU A 49 -19.49 -15.83 -30.33
C GLU A 49 -18.12 -15.43 -30.91
N ASN A 50 -18.11 -14.56 -31.91
CA ASN A 50 -16.88 -14.02 -32.47
C ASN A 50 -16.11 -13.16 -31.47
N ALA A 51 -16.78 -12.32 -30.69
CA ALA A 51 -16.17 -11.52 -29.65
C ALA A 51 -15.56 -12.41 -28.55
N ILE A 52 -16.26 -13.46 -28.13
CA ILE A 52 -15.74 -14.46 -27.18
C ILE A 52 -14.53 -15.20 -27.76
N ASN A 53 -14.57 -15.59 -29.05
CA ASN A 53 -13.47 -16.29 -29.72
C ASN A 53 -12.21 -15.44 -29.86
N ARG A 54 -12.35 -14.12 -30.01
CA ARG A 54 -11.26 -13.16 -30.09
C ARG A 54 -10.82 -12.63 -28.73
N ASP A 55 -11.39 -13.18 -27.65
CA ASP A 55 -11.21 -12.65 -26.28
C ASP A 55 -11.58 -11.16 -26.16
N GLU A 56 -12.51 -10.71 -27.03
CA GLU A 56 -13.00 -9.34 -27.05
C GLU A 56 -14.00 -9.10 -25.92
N PHE A 57 -13.99 -7.87 -25.41
CA PHE A 57 -14.85 -7.46 -24.31
C PHE A 57 -16.32 -7.37 -24.72
N VAL A 58 -17.18 -8.19 -24.12
CA VAL A 58 -18.64 -8.08 -24.24
C VAL A 58 -19.20 -7.38 -23.00
N PRO A 59 -19.67 -6.12 -23.11
CA PRO A 59 -20.21 -5.38 -21.97
C PRO A 59 -21.42 -6.05 -21.34
N SER A 60 -21.39 -6.23 -20.01
CA SER A 60 -22.57 -6.69 -19.26
C SER A 60 -23.70 -5.64 -19.29
N PRO A 61 -24.97 -6.01 -19.08
CA PRO A 61 -26.08 -5.05 -18.97
C PRO A 61 -25.81 -3.99 -17.89
N GLU A 62 -25.25 -4.39 -16.75
CA GLU A 62 -24.90 -3.51 -15.65
C GLU A 62 -23.81 -2.52 -16.05
N SER A 63 -22.78 -2.95 -16.79
CA SER A 63 -21.70 -2.06 -17.25
C SER A 63 -22.16 -0.97 -18.20
N ARG A 64 -23.24 -1.21 -18.93
CA ARG A 64 -23.88 -0.19 -19.81
C ARG A 64 -24.76 0.79 -19.04
N ARG A 65 -25.32 0.36 -17.91
CA ARG A 65 -26.23 1.17 -17.08
C ARG A 65 -25.46 2.01 -16.07
N ARG A 66 -24.49 1.44 -15.38
CA ARG A 66 -23.76 2.06 -14.29
C ARG A 66 -22.59 2.89 -14.74
N THR A 67 -22.30 3.93 -13.98
CA THR A 67 -21.14 4.81 -14.18
C THR A 67 -19.96 4.36 -13.32
N VAL A 68 -18.77 4.90 -13.61
CA VAL A 68 -17.59 4.75 -12.73
C VAL A 68 -17.84 5.39 -11.36
N SER A 69 -18.59 6.50 -11.31
CA SER A 69 -18.99 7.11 -10.04
C SER A 69 -19.83 6.16 -9.20
N ASP A 70 -20.82 5.47 -9.77
CA ASP A 70 -21.64 4.48 -9.06
C ASP A 70 -20.78 3.37 -8.46
N MET A 71 -19.77 2.89 -9.20
CA MET A 71 -18.84 1.86 -8.78
C MET A 71 -17.94 2.35 -7.63
N LEU A 72 -17.34 3.51 -7.80
CA LEU A 72 -16.39 4.06 -6.83
C LEU A 72 -17.08 4.50 -5.53
N GLU A 73 -18.31 5.01 -5.60
CA GLU A 73 -19.10 5.34 -4.40
C GLU A 73 -19.53 4.07 -3.65
N ARG A 74 -19.87 2.99 -4.35
CA ARG A 74 -20.11 1.70 -3.70
C ARG A 74 -18.83 1.18 -3.04
N TYR A 75 -17.68 1.23 -3.73
CA TYR A 75 -16.37 0.86 -3.20
C TYR A 75 -16.01 1.69 -1.97
N ARG A 76 -16.24 3.01 -2.00
CA ARG A 76 -16.01 3.92 -0.88
C ARG A 76 -16.78 3.48 0.36
N ARG A 77 -18.05 3.09 0.21
CA ARG A 77 -18.90 2.68 1.33
C ARG A 77 -18.57 1.29 1.87
N SER A 78 -18.25 0.34 1.00
CA SER A 78 -18.08 -1.06 1.40
C SER A 78 -16.65 -1.45 1.74
N GLU A 79 -15.64 -0.87 1.08
CA GLU A 79 -14.26 -1.34 1.17
C GLU A 79 -13.31 -0.36 1.84
N VAL A 80 -13.49 0.94 1.60
CA VAL A 80 -12.58 1.96 2.16
C VAL A 80 -12.56 1.94 3.70
N PRO A 81 -13.69 1.77 4.44
CA PRO A 81 -13.67 1.71 5.90
C PRO A 81 -12.87 0.53 6.47
N LYS A 82 -12.74 -0.57 5.72
CA LYS A 82 -11.95 -1.74 6.11
C LYS A 82 -10.43 -1.49 6.02
N LYS A 83 -10.02 -0.41 5.34
CA LYS A 83 -8.62 -0.10 5.11
C LYS A 83 -8.04 0.76 6.23
N ARG A 84 -6.82 0.42 6.67
CA ARG A 84 -6.11 1.19 7.70
C ARG A 84 -5.89 2.67 7.31
N ASN A 85 -5.73 2.95 6.02
CA ASN A 85 -5.50 4.29 5.47
C ASN A 85 -6.72 4.82 4.71
N ALA A 86 -7.93 4.67 5.27
CA ALA A 86 -9.20 5.05 4.65
C ALA A 86 -9.18 6.49 4.08
N ARG A 87 -8.59 7.45 4.82
CA ARG A 87 -8.48 8.86 4.38
C ARG A 87 -7.69 9.01 3.08
N HIS A 88 -6.56 8.31 2.93
CA HIS A 88 -5.76 8.35 1.71
C HIS A 88 -6.46 7.65 0.55
N GLU A 89 -7.09 6.52 0.82
CA GLU A 89 -7.85 5.78 -0.19
C GLU A 89 -9.01 6.63 -0.73
N SER A 90 -9.72 7.36 0.13
CA SER A 90 -10.80 8.27 -0.28
C SER A 90 -10.31 9.34 -1.26
N ARG A 91 -9.12 9.91 -1.07
CA ARG A 91 -8.53 10.88 -2.03
C ARG A 91 -8.28 10.28 -3.41
N PHE A 92 -7.87 9.02 -3.47
CA PHE A 92 -7.69 8.33 -4.76
C PHE A 92 -9.04 8.06 -5.43
N VAL A 93 -10.06 7.73 -4.64
CA VAL A 93 -11.43 7.58 -5.13
C VAL A 93 -11.95 8.92 -5.68
N ASP A 94 -11.79 10.03 -4.94
CA ASP A 94 -12.21 11.37 -5.38
C ASP A 94 -11.55 11.78 -6.70
N PHE A 95 -10.25 11.52 -6.82
CA PHE A 95 -9.51 11.78 -8.06
C PHE A 95 -10.14 11.03 -9.25
N TRP A 96 -10.40 9.73 -9.12
CA TRP A 96 -10.95 8.94 -10.22
C TRP A 96 -12.40 9.29 -10.52
N ILE A 97 -13.19 9.70 -9.54
CA ILE A 97 -14.53 10.25 -9.77
C ILE A 97 -14.45 11.54 -10.59
N GLY A 98 -13.51 12.43 -10.28
CA GLY A 98 -13.27 13.66 -11.04
C GLY A 98 -12.84 13.41 -12.47
N GLU A 99 -11.98 12.41 -12.71
CA GLU A 99 -11.42 12.14 -14.04
C GLU A 99 -12.39 11.40 -14.98
N ILE A 100 -13.03 10.37 -14.49
CA ILE A 100 -13.83 9.45 -15.30
C ILE A 100 -15.17 9.06 -14.68
N GLY A 101 -15.60 9.71 -13.60
CA GLY A 101 -16.81 9.34 -12.88
C GLY A 101 -18.08 9.27 -13.73
N GLY A 102 -18.22 10.17 -14.68
CA GLY A 102 -19.36 10.23 -15.60
C GLY A 102 -19.37 9.14 -16.71
N TYR A 103 -18.25 8.46 -16.92
CA TYR A 103 -18.19 7.40 -17.95
C TYR A 103 -18.99 6.17 -17.53
N LYS A 104 -19.68 5.55 -18.48
CA LYS A 104 -20.26 4.22 -18.27
C LYS A 104 -19.13 3.20 -18.10
N LEU A 105 -19.32 2.21 -17.22
CA LEU A 105 -18.30 1.18 -16.99
C LEU A 105 -17.89 0.46 -18.29
N ALA A 106 -18.85 0.23 -19.19
CA ALA A 106 -18.59 -0.36 -20.51
C ALA A 106 -17.72 0.50 -21.43
N SER A 107 -17.66 1.81 -21.19
CA SER A 107 -16.93 2.77 -22.03
C SER A 107 -15.51 3.04 -21.53
N VAL A 108 -15.13 2.52 -20.35
CA VAL A 108 -13.78 2.69 -19.82
C VAL A 108 -12.82 1.74 -20.51
N THR A 109 -11.95 2.32 -21.33
CA THR A 109 -10.92 1.57 -22.05
C THR A 109 -9.57 1.62 -21.34
N ARG A 110 -8.70 0.63 -21.62
CA ARG A 110 -7.31 0.65 -21.19
C ARG A 110 -6.59 1.92 -21.68
N ALA A 111 -6.82 2.34 -22.92
CA ALA A 111 -6.22 3.54 -23.50
C ALA A 111 -6.51 4.79 -22.66
N LYS A 112 -7.77 4.98 -22.24
CA LYS A 112 -8.15 6.12 -21.39
C LYS A 112 -7.46 6.12 -20.04
N ILE A 113 -7.30 4.95 -19.43
CA ILE A 113 -6.58 4.83 -18.15
C ILE A 113 -5.08 5.13 -18.33
N VAL A 114 -4.49 4.68 -19.43
CA VAL A 114 -3.08 4.94 -19.79
C VAL A 114 -2.86 6.45 -20.02
N GLU A 115 -3.74 7.13 -20.73
CA GLU A 115 -3.69 8.58 -20.93
C GLU A 115 -3.65 9.34 -19.58
N ILE A 116 -4.55 8.98 -18.66
CA ILE A 116 -4.60 9.61 -17.32
C ILE A 116 -3.34 9.27 -16.51
N ARG A 117 -2.85 8.02 -16.58
CA ARG A 117 -1.59 7.60 -15.97
C ARG A 117 -0.43 8.45 -16.42
N ASP A 118 -0.30 8.67 -17.74
CA ASP A 118 0.83 9.39 -18.33
C ASP A 118 0.78 10.87 -17.94
N ARG A 119 -0.39 11.49 -17.95
CA ARG A 119 -0.59 12.85 -17.43
C ARG A 119 -0.26 12.98 -15.94
N LEU A 120 -0.63 11.99 -15.11
CA LEU A 120 -0.24 11.95 -13.70
C LEU A 120 1.28 11.83 -13.52
N ALA A 121 1.95 11.10 -14.41
CA ALA A 121 3.38 10.86 -14.34
C ALA A 121 4.21 12.13 -14.62
N GLU A 122 3.67 13.13 -15.30
CA GLU A 122 4.31 14.43 -15.53
C GLU A 122 4.58 15.18 -14.21
N THR A 123 3.70 15.02 -13.22
CA THR A 123 3.77 15.77 -11.95
C THR A 123 3.98 14.90 -10.72
N ARG A 124 3.87 13.58 -10.83
CA ARG A 124 3.91 12.65 -9.70
C ARG A 124 4.96 11.56 -9.91
N LYS A 125 5.56 11.11 -8.80
CA LYS A 125 6.49 9.97 -8.81
C LYS A 125 5.77 8.67 -9.22
N PRO A 126 6.44 7.74 -9.93
CA PRO A 126 5.86 6.47 -10.36
C PRO A 126 5.15 5.70 -9.25
N SER A 127 5.73 5.64 -8.05
CA SER A 127 5.11 4.98 -6.90
C SER A 127 3.79 5.62 -6.45
N THR A 128 3.65 6.94 -6.60
CA THR A 128 2.40 7.64 -6.32
C THR A 128 1.35 7.33 -7.38
N VAL A 129 1.71 7.41 -8.67
CA VAL A 129 0.83 7.06 -9.80
C VAL A 129 0.33 5.62 -9.66
N ASN A 130 1.22 4.68 -9.33
CA ASN A 130 0.85 3.28 -9.12
C ASN A 130 -0.17 3.10 -7.99
N ARG A 131 -0.18 3.94 -6.95
CA ARG A 131 -1.20 3.91 -5.89
C ARG A 131 -2.57 4.35 -6.40
N TYR A 132 -2.65 5.42 -7.21
CA TYR A 132 -3.90 5.80 -7.87
C TYR A 132 -4.45 4.66 -8.72
N LEU A 133 -3.59 4.05 -9.55
CA LEU A 133 -3.95 2.90 -10.38
C LEU A 133 -4.39 1.68 -9.56
N ALA A 134 -3.75 1.43 -8.42
CA ALA A 134 -4.08 0.31 -7.54
C ALA A 134 -5.50 0.43 -6.97
N THR A 135 -5.92 1.65 -6.56
CA THR A 135 -7.28 1.90 -6.07
C THR A 135 -8.31 1.63 -7.16
N LEU A 136 -8.11 2.18 -8.37
CA LEU A 136 -9.04 1.95 -9.50
C LEU A 136 -9.07 0.47 -9.89
N ARG A 137 -7.89 -0.18 -9.96
CA ARG A 137 -7.78 -1.62 -10.26
C ARG A 137 -8.54 -2.47 -9.24
N GLN A 138 -8.43 -2.16 -7.96
CA GLN A 138 -9.13 -2.88 -6.90
C GLN A 138 -10.65 -2.70 -7.01
N ALA A 139 -11.12 -1.48 -7.27
CA ALA A 139 -12.54 -1.20 -7.46
C ALA A 139 -13.12 -1.97 -8.66
N PHE A 140 -12.41 -1.98 -9.81
CA PHE A 140 -12.81 -2.78 -10.96
C PHE A 140 -12.70 -4.28 -10.71
N CYS A 141 -11.73 -4.74 -9.90
CA CYS A 141 -11.63 -6.15 -9.53
C CYS A 141 -12.89 -6.60 -8.80
N ILE A 142 -13.30 -5.88 -7.75
CA ILE A 142 -14.51 -6.18 -6.98
C ILE A 142 -15.77 -6.04 -7.85
N ALA A 143 -15.82 -5.01 -8.73
CA ALA A 143 -16.93 -4.85 -9.67
C ALA A 143 -17.05 -6.02 -10.65
N THR A 144 -15.93 -6.71 -10.94
CA THR A 144 -15.90 -7.88 -11.82
C THR A 144 -16.20 -9.17 -11.07
N THR A 145 -15.58 -9.39 -9.89
CA THR A 145 -15.66 -10.67 -9.16
C THR A 145 -16.89 -10.76 -8.26
N ASP A 146 -17.19 -9.70 -7.49
CA ASP A 146 -18.18 -9.77 -6.42
C ASP A 146 -19.53 -9.17 -6.84
N TRP A 147 -19.49 -8.06 -7.59
CA TRP A 147 -20.72 -7.36 -8.01
C TRP A 147 -21.20 -7.77 -9.39
N GLU A 148 -20.35 -8.40 -10.18
CA GLU A 148 -20.64 -8.84 -11.55
C GLU A 148 -21.12 -7.70 -12.48
N TRP A 149 -20.66 -6.46 -12.18
CA TRP A 149 -21.02 -5.28 -12.98
C TRP A 149 -20.19 -5.18 -14.25
N CYS A 150 -18.99 -5.75 -14.27
CA CYS A 150 -18.06 -5.74 -15.39
C CYS A 150 -17.68 -7.16 -15.79
N ALA A 151 -17.46 -7.40 -17.08
CA ALA A 151 -16.97 -8.68 -17.55
C ALA A 151 -15.44 -8.81 -17.40
N ARG A 152 -14.71 -7.70 -17.42
CA ARG A 152 -13.26 -7.65 -17.18
C ARG A 152 -12.82 -6.36 -16.51
N ASN A 153 -11.64 -6.40 -15.94
CA ASN A 153 -11.00 -5.23 -15.33
C ASN A 153 -10.08 -4.52 -16.34
N PRO A 154 -10.39 -3.28 -16.77
CA PRO A 154 -9.58 -2.55 -17.74
C PRO A 154 -8.22 -2.08 -17.20
N CYS A 155 -8.02 -2.15 -15.87
CA CYS A 155 -6.79 -1.70 -15.20
C CYS A 155 -5.72 -2.79 -15.06
N GLN A 156 -5.92 -3.99 -15.61
CA GLN A 156 -4.96 -5.08 -15.48
C GLN A 156 -3.62 -4.72 -16.13
N LYS A 157 -2.52 -5.05 -15.44
CA LYS A 157 -1.14 -4.85 -15.93
C LYS A 157 -0.83 -3.41 -16.37
N ILE A 158 -1.52 -2.41 -15.80
CA ILE A 158 -1.17 -0.99 -15.97
C ILE A 158 -0.42 -0.57 -14.71
N ALA A 159 0.88 -0.33 -14.84
CA ALA A 159 1.74 0.23 -13.80
C ALA A 159 2.94 0.92 -14.45
N LEU A 160 3.56 1.84 -13.74
CA LEU A 160 4.85 2.41 -14.08
C LEU A 160 5.95 1.63 -13.38
N LYS A 161 7.10 1.47 -14.04
CA LYS A 161 8.29 0.90 -13.40
C LYS A 161 8.75 1.85 -12.30
N GLU A 162 8.83 1.35 -11.08
CA GLU A 162 9.36 2.11 -9.96
C GLU A 162 10.89 2.01 -9.94
N PRO A 163 11.60 3.10 -9.62
CA PRO A 163 13.03 3.04 -9.41
C PRO A 163 13.35 2.09 -8.25
N ARG A 164 14.57 1.56 -8.24
CA ARG A 164 15.06 0.78 -7.10
C ARG A 164 14.94 1.61 -5.82
N GLY A 165 14.66 0.96 -4.72
CA GLY A 165 14.61 1.61 -3.41
C GLY A 165 15.97 2.25 -3.08
N ARG A 166 15.96 3.17 -2.12
CA ARG A 166 17.19 3.83 -1.63
C ARG A 166 18.02 2.81 -0.84
N ASP A 167 19.33 2.81 -1.08
CA ASP A 167 20.29 1.97 -0.36
C ASP A 167 21.17 2.81 0.59
N ARG A 168 20.75 4.04 0.91
CA ARG A 168 21.48 4.95 1.80
C ARG A 168 21.49 4.41 3.24
N HIS A 169 22.69 4.17 3.78
CA HIS A 169 22.95 3.86 5.18
C HIS A 169 24.10 4.74 5.70
N LEU A 170 24.20 4.90 7.01
CA LEU A 170 25.24 5.70 7.65
C LEU A 170 26.49 4.87 7.91
N ASN A 171 27.66 5.47 7.68
CA ASN A 171 28.93 4.97 8.18
C ASN A 171 29.11 5.34 9.67
N ASP A 172 30.20 4.88 10.31
CA ASP A 172 30.40 5.06 11.75
C ASP A 172 30.59 6.53 12.14
N LYS A 173 31.26 7.32 11.31
CA LYS A 173 31.43 8.76 11.54
C LYS A 173 30.11 9.52 11.47
N GLU A 174 29.27 9.18 10.48
CA GLU A 174 27.95 9.76 10.33
C GLU A 174 26.99 9.36 11.47
N VAL A 175 27.12 8.12 11.96
CA VAL A 175 26.36 7.67 13.14
C VAL A 175 26.77 8.44 14.39
N ALA A 176 28.08 8.63 14.62
CA ALA A 176 28.57 9.40 15.75
C ALA A 176 28.06 10.86 15.69
N ALA A 177 28.26 11.54 14.57
CA ALA A 177 27.79 12.91 14.38
C ALA A 177 26.25 13.03 14.58
N LEU A 178 25.47 12.08 14.11
CA LEU A 178 24.01 12.08 14.32
C LEU A 178 23.65 11.89 15.80
N LEU A 179 24.34 11.00 16.52
CA LEU A 179 24.09 10.77 17.93
C LEU A 179 24.45 11.97 18.77
N ASP A 180 25.57 12.66 18.47
CA ASP A 180 25.98 13.89 19.13
C ASP A 180 24.92 14.99 18.92
N ALA A 181 24.50 15.21 17.68
CA ALA A 181 23.46 16.20 17.35
C ALA A 181 22.11 15.88 18.02
N THR A 182 21.71 14.59 18.09
CA THR A 182 20.45 14.21 18.75
C THR A 182 20.53 14.31 20.26
N ALA A 183 21.71 14.06 20.87
CA ALA A 183 21.93 14.22 22.29
C ALA A 183 21.94 15.71 22.72
N ALA A 184 22.39 16.61 21.84
CA ALA A 184 22.37 18.07 22.05
C ALA A 184 20.97 18.69 21.81
N SER A 185 20.05 17.97 21.19
CA SER A 185 18.72 18.48 20.88
C SER A 185 17.90 18.78 22.13
N GLU A 186 17.24 19.95 22.13
CA GLU A 186 16.29 20.32 23.19
C GLU A 186 15.03 19.44 23.22
N HIS A 187 14.75 18.71 22.14
CA HIS A 187 13.56 17.83 22.09
C HIS A 187 13.77 16.55 22.91
N PRO A 188 13.05 16.36 24.02
CA PRO A 188 13.35 15.33 25.03
C PRO A 188 13.32 13.90 24.51
N HIS A 189 12.58 13.65 23.45
CA HIS A 189 12.37 12.29 22.92
C HIS A 189 13.29 11.95 21.74
N LEU A 190 13.98 12.92 21.12
CA LEU A 190 14.66 12.70 19.84
C LEU A 190 15.80 11.68 19.98
N ASN A 191 16.66 11.86 20.99
CA ASN A 191 17.82 10.99 21.19
C ASN A 191 17.41 9.53 21.42
N ALA A 192 16.47 9.28 22.35
CA ALA A 192 15.96 7.94 22.60
C ALA A 192 15.33 7.30 21.35
N LEU A 193 14.57 8.07 20.59
CA LEU A 193 13.90 7.60 19.38
C LEU A 193 14.88 7.20 18.28
N VAL A 194 15.97 7.98 18.10
CA VAL A 194 17.04 7.70 17.12
C VAL A 194 17.88 6.50 17.56
N LEU A 195 18.24 6.43 18.84
CA LEU A 195 18.96 5.27 19.40
C LEU A 195 18.18 3.97 19.21
N ILE A 196 16.89 3.94 19.53
CA ILE A 196 16.05 2.75 19.31
C ILE A 196 16.00 2.41 17.81
N ALA A 197 15.82 3.38 16.93
CA ALA A 197 15.76 3.14 15.49
C ALA A 197 17.07 2.54 14.94
N LEU A 198 18.23 3.06 15.36
CA LEU A 198 19.56 2.61 14.95
C LEU A 198 19.91 1.21 15.47
N THR A 199 19.46 0.87 16.68
CA THR A 199 19.86 -0.37 17.35
C THR A 199 18.88 -1.53 17.20
N THR A 200 17.64 -1.25 16.78
CA THR A 200 16.61 -2.28 16.63
C THR A 200 16.02 -2.36 15.21
N GLY A 201 16.27 -1.36 14.38
CA GLY A 201 15.65 -1.22 13.07
C GLY A 201 14.12 -1.11 13.10
N ALA A 202 13.52 -0.79 14.24
CA ALA A 202 12.06 -0.64 14.36
C ALA A 202 11.54 0.52 13.52
N ARG A 203 10.29 0.40 13.05
CA ARG A 203 9.68 1.49 12.27
C ARG A 203 9.33 2.67 13.17
N ARG A 204 9.45 3.91 12.65
CA ARG A 204 9.12 5.11 13.43
C ARG A 204 7.78 4.98 14.17
N GLY A 205 6.73 4.54 13.49
CA GLY A 205 5.41 4.38 14.11
C GLY A 205 5.33 3.24 15.13
N GLU A 206 6.21 2.26 15.08
CA GLU A 206 6.35 1.23 16.11
C GLU A 206 7.02 1.82 17.36
N ILE A 207 8.08 2.61 17.18
CA ILE A 207 8.81 3.27 18.27
C ILE A 207 7.92 4.32 18.95
N THR A 208 7.34 5.23 18.18
CA THR A 208 6.49 6.30 18.74
C THR A 208 5.21 5.79 19.41
N GLY A 209 4.78 4.58 19.08
CA GLY A 209 3.64 3.91 19.70
C GLY A 209 3.98 3.05 20.92
N LEU A 210 5.27 2.96 21.31
CA LEU A 210 5.69 2.19 22.48
C LEU A 210 5.09 2.72 23.78
N ARG A 211 4.72 1.78 24.66
CA ARG A 211 4.16 2.05 25.98
C ARG A 211 5.11 1.57 27.08
N TRP A 212 5.06 2.21 28.24
CA TRP A 212 5.84 1.78 29.39
C TRP A 212 5.49 0.36 29.85
N SER A 213 4.23 -0.03 29.75
CA SER A 213 3.75 -1.39 30.01
C SER A 213 4.31 -2.45 29.06
N GLU A 214 4.86 -2.04 27.91
CA GLU A 214 5.45 -2.92 26.89
C GLU A 214 6.99 -3.03 27.04
N VAL A 215 7.60 -2.30 27.98
CA VAL A 215 9.07 -2.19 28.12
C VAL A 215 9.54 -2.68 29.51
N ASP A 216 10.39 -3.67 29.49
CA ASP A 216 11.13 -4.11 30.67
C ASP A 216 12.56 -3.53 30.64
N LEU A 217 12.78 -2.49 31.43
CA LEU A 217 14.09 -1.84 31.56
C LEU A 217 15.12 -2.65 32.36
N LYS A 218 14.71 -3.72 33.08
CA LYS A 218 15.64 -4.60 33.80
C LYS A 218 16.24 -5.62 32.84
N SER A 219 15.42 -6.28 32.05
CA SER A 219 15.86 -7.25 31.05
C SER A 219 16.33 -6.61 29.74
N GLY A 220 16.16 -5.31 29.55
CA GLY A 220 16.46 -4.62 28.28
C GLY A 220 15.61 -5.11 27.10
N ARG A 221 14.32 -5.30 27.29
CA ARG A 221 13.41 -5.80 26.27
C ARG A 221 12.18 -4.93 26.13
N ALA A 222 11.70 -4.78 24.87
CA ALA A 222 10.40 -4.20 24.57
C ALA A 222 9.60 -5.15 23.66
N VAL A 223 8.28 -5.22 23.87
CA VAL A 223 7.39 -6.08 23.09
C VAL A 223 6.46 -5.22 22.26
N LEU A 224 6.57 -5.29 20.94
CA LEU A 224 5.69 -4.62 20.01
C LEU A 224 4.43 -5.46 19.78
N HIS A 225 3.31 -5.07 20.35
CA HIS A 225 2.01 -5.74 20.17
C HIS A 225 1.26 -5.30 18.91
N ARG A 226 1.56 -4.12 18.38
CA ARG A 226 0.86 -3.50 17.23
C ARG A 226 1.79 -3.25 16.07
N THR A 227 2.26 -4.31 15.41
CA THR A 227 3.03 -4.16 14.18
C THR A 227 2.07 -4.00 12.97
N LYS A 228 2.58 -3.46 11.86
CA LYS A 228 1.82 -3.35 10.60
C LYS A 228 1.28 -4.71 10.12
N ASN A 229 1.93 -5.80 10.55
CA ASN A 229 1.68 -7.17 10.11
C ASN A 229 0.98 -8.02 11.20
N THR A 230 0.53 -7.42 12.31
CA THR A 230 -0.16 -8.09 13.44
C THR A 230 0.68 -9.09 14.25
N ASP A 231 1.93 -9.38 13.86
CA ASP A 231 2.77 -10.32 14.58
C ASP A 231 3.46 -9.60 15.76
N LYS A 232 3.46 -10.22 16.94
CA LYS A 232 4.23 -9.75 18.10
C LYS A 232 5.72 -9.85 17.79
N ARG A 233 6.48 -8.80 18.15
CA ARG A 233 7.92 -8.77 17.97
C ARG A 233 8.59 -8.23 19.22
N SER A 234 9.64 -8.91 19.70
CA SER A 234 10.50 -8.41 20.77
C SER A 234 11.64 -7.58 20.19
N LEU A 235 11.94 -6.47 20.83
CA LEU A 235 13.12 -5.64 20.57
C LEU A 235 14.11 -5.83 21.70
N ALA A 236 15.38 -6.08 21.37
CA ALA A 236 16.48 -6.00 22.35
C ALA A 236 16.90 -4.53 22.47
N LEU A 237 16.87 -4.02 23.70
CA LEU A 237 17.26 -2.66 24.03
C LEU A 237 18.67 -2.67 24.61
N VAL A 238 19.61 -2.09 23.87
CA VAL A 238 21.01 -1.96 24.33
C VAL A 238 21.12 -0.98 25.49
N THR A 239 22.20 -1.09 26.27
CA THR A 239 22.42 -0.26 27.45
C THR A 239 22.20 1.24 27.24
N PRO A 240 22.71 1.89 26.18
CA PRO A 240 22.45 3.31 25.95
C PRO A 240 20.94 3.65 25.79
N VAL A 241 20.16 2.78 25.12
CA VAL A 241 18.71 2.94 25.00
C VAL A 241 18.04 2.85 26.38
N VAL A 242 18.41 1.85 27.17
CA VAL A 242 17.86 1.67 28.53
C VAL A 242 18.15 2.88 29.41
N GLN A 243 19.36 3.46 29.30
CA GLN A 243 19.73 4.67 30.06
C GLN A 243 18.87 5.87 29.67
N GLU A 244 18.68 6.10 28.35
CA GLU A 244 17.82 7.19 27.87
C GLU A 244 16.35 6.98 28.28
N LEU A 245 15.84 5.77 28.18
CA LEU A 245 14.48 5.47 28.63
C LEU A 245 14.29 5.66 30.13
N ARG A 246 15.33 5.36 30.96
CA ARG A 246 15.30 5.64 32.41
C ARG A 246 15.24 7.16 32.70
N LYS A 247 15.94 7.99 31.91
CA LYS A 247 15.81 9.46 32.01
C LYS A 247 14.39 9.91 31.70
N LEU A 248 13.81 9.45 30.58
CA LEU A 248 12.45 9.76 30.17
C LEU A 248 11.41 9.32 31.21
N LYS A 249 11.59 8.16 31.83
CA LYS A 249 10.68 7.63 32.85
C LYS A 249 10.52 8.54 34.06
N LYS A 250 11.57 9.30 34.42
CA LYS A 250 11.54 10.25 35.56
C LYS A 250 10.64 11.46 35.31
N VAL A 251 10.41 11.81 34.04
CA VAL A 251 9.64 12.99 33.62
C VAL A 251 8.31 12.61 32.90
N THR A 252 8.01 11.31 32.88
CA THR A 252 6.79 10.81 32.23
C THR A 252 5.55 11.21 33.04
N ARG A 253 4.49 11.53 32.34
CA ARG A 253 3.16 11.80 32.87
C ARG A 253 2.55 10.51 33.45
N ILE A 254 1.83 10.65 34.55
CA ILE A 254 1.16 9.52 35.23
C ILE A 254 -0.08 9.07 34.45
N ASP A 255 -0.70 9.99 33.71
CA ASP A 255 -1.96 9.78 32.99
C ASP A 255 -1.79 9.26 31.54
N ASP A 256 -0.56 9.09 31.04
CA ASP A 256 -0.28 8.57 29.71
C ASP A 256 0.80 7.49 29.75
N ASP A 257 0.47 6.26 29.31
CA ASP A 257 1.38 5.13 29.26
C ASP A 257 2.35 5.18 28.06
N HIS A 258 2.20 6.12 27.12
CA HIS A 258 3.12 6.22 25.99
C HIS A 258 4.48 6.80 26.40
N ILE A 259 5.56 6.17 25.94
CA ILE A 259 6.95 6.64 26.19
C ILE A 259 7.18 7.99 25.51
N PHE A 260 6.68 8.12 24.30
CA PHE A 260 6.84 9.30 23.42
C PHE A 260 5.54 10.14 23.38
N ALA A 261 4.87 10.23 24.53
CA ALA A 261 3.68 11.07 24.67
C ALA A 261 4.00 12.54 24.33
N ASN A 262 3.00 13.27 23.82
CA ASN A 262 3.16 14.70 23.65
C ASN A 262 3.38 15.34 25.04
N PRO A 263 4.55 15.96 25.29
CA PRO A 263 4.83 16.54 26.60
C PRO A 263 3.89 17.68 26.99
N ASN A 264 3.13 18.21 26.02
CA ASN A 264 2.17 19.28 26.27
C ASN A 264 0.83 19.08 25.53
N PRO A 265 -0.16 18.38 26.15
CA PRO A 265 -1.47 18.14 25.56
C PRO A 265 -2.36 19.39 25.49
N GLN A 266 -2.02 20.48 26.21
CA GLN A 266 -2.80 21.70 26.26
C GLN A 266 -2.47 22.69 25.13
N GLY A 267 -1.68 22.28 24.12
CA GLY A 267 -1.45 23.03 22.90
C GLY A 267 -0.39 24.13 22.96
N ARG A 268 0.24 24.42 24.09
CA ARG A 268 1.46 25.24 24.14
C ARG A 268 2.63 24.41 23.63
N ARG A 269 3.14 24.68 22.44
CA ARG A 269 4.38 24.11 21.92
C ARG A 269 5.55 24.64 22.77
N ILE A 270 5.96 23.86 23.77
CA ILE A 270 7.20 24.15 24.55
C ILE A 270 8.42 23.68 23.75
N TYR A 271 8.27 22.64 22.92
CA TYR A 271 9.32 22.09 22.09
C TYR A 271 8.94 22.18 20.61
N THR A 272 9.95 22.23 19.74
CA THR A 272 9.80 22.05 18.29
C THR A 272 9.10 20.70 18.03
N SER A 273 8.43 20.56 16.88
CA SER A 273 7.85 19.25 16.54
C SER A 273 8.98 18.23 16.39
N LEU A 274 8.69 16.95 16.70
CA LEU A 274 9.66 15.86 16.51
C LEU A 274 10.22 15.83 15.06
N GLU A 275 9.45 16.27 14.07
CA GLU A 275 9.87 16.35 12.68
C GLU A 275 10.89 17.50 12.47
N ASP A 276 10.64 18.64 13.09
CA ASP A 276 11.54 19.78 13.03
C ASP A 276 12.85 19.51 13.77
N ALA A 277 12.76 18.95 15.00
CA ALA A 277 13.93 18.55 15.77
C ALA A 277 14.78 17.51 15.03
N TRP A 278 14.14 16.53 14.37
CA TRP A 278 14.84 15.58 13.51
C TRP A 278 15.55 16.28 12.34
N ARG A 279 14.88 17.24 11.69
CA ARG A 279 15.45 17.98 10.57
C ARG A 279 16.66 18.80 11.01
N GLU A 280 16.60 19.45 12.15
CA GLU A 280 17.70 20.23 12.72
C GLU A 280 18.90 19.32 13.05
N ALA A 281 18.73 18.28 13.86
CA ALA A 281 19.81 17.36 14.22
C ALA A 281 20.43 16.68 12.99
N ARG A 282 19.63 16.28 12.01
CA ARG A 282 20.13 15.72 10.76
C ARG A 282 21.00 16.73 9.99
N ASN A 283 20.59 18.00 9.93
CA ASN A 283 21.34 19.05 9.23
C ASN A 283 22.64 19.39 9.98
N GLU A 284 22.61 19.44 11.31
CA GLU A 284 23.78 19.63 12.16
C GLU A 284 24.80 18.50 11.99
N ALA A 285 24.34 17.26 11.89
CA ALA A 285 25.18 16.11 11.57
C ALA A 285 25.66 16.09 10.10
N GLY A 286 25.33 17.07 9.26
CA GLY A 286 25.74 17.13 7.85
C GLY A 286 25.10 16.07 6.95
N LEU A 287 23.99 15.44 7.37
CA LEU A 287 23.37 14.32 6.67
C LEU A 287 22.39 14.80 5.60
N ILE A 288 22.90 15.16 4.42
CA ILE A 288 22.10 15.58 3.27
C ILE A 288 21.29 14.37 2.75
N ASP A 289 20.02 14.64 2.40
CA ASP A 289 19.09 13.63 1.83
C ASP A 289 18.98 12.31 2.63
N PHE A 290 19.08 12.40 3.97
CA PHE A 290 18.89 11.27 4.87
C PHE A 290 17.53 11.38 5.57
N ARG A 291 16.76 10.30 5.56
CA ARG A 291 15.39 10.24 6.13
C ARG A 291 15.39 9.40 7.40
N PHE A 292 14.45 9.68 8.30
CA PHE A 292 14.31 8.86 9.52
C PHE A 292 14.20 7.35 9.23
N HIS A 293 13.55 6.97 8.13
CA HIS A 293 13.42 5.56 7.75
C HIS A 293 14.75 4.92 7.31
N ASP A 294 15.72 5.73 6.90
CA ASP A 294 17.04 5.25 6.47
C ASP A 294 17.89 4.76 7.68
N LEU A 295 17.51 5.13 8.92
CA LEU A 295 18.06 4.53 10.15
C LEU A 295 17.83 3.01 10.21
N ARG A 296 16.66 2.57 9.76
CA ARG A 296 16.35 1.15 9.65
C ARG A 296 17.18 0.47 8.55
N HIS A 297 17.46 1.17 7.45
CA HIS A 297 18.40 0.70 6.43
C HIS A 297 19.80 0.59 7.00
N THR A 298 20.25 1.57 7.79
CA THR A 298 21.54 1.55 8.50
C THR A 298 21.67 0.34 9.43
N PHE A 299 20.64 0.06 10.24
CA PHE A 299 20.62 -1.12 11.10
C PHE A 299 20.76 -2.42 10.28
N ALA A 300 19.95 -2.58 9.22
CA ALA A 300 19.99 -3.77 8.39
C ALA A 300 21.32 -3.95 7.65
N SER A 301 21.89 -2.87 7.12
CA SER A 301 23.20 -2.88 6.46
C SER A 301 24.32 -3.26 7.42
N ARG A 302 24.28 -2.73 8.65
CA ARG A 302 25.26 -3.11 9.71
C ARG A 302 25.14 -4.58 10.09
N MET A 303 23.92 -5.12 10.22
CA MET A 303 23.75 -6.56 10.44
C MET A 303 24.38 -7.38 9.28
N ALA A 304 24.10 -6.99 8.03
CA ALA A 304 24.64 -7.67 6.86
C ALA A 304 26.19 -7.62 6.82
N MET A 305 26.77 -6.45 7.07
CA MET A 305 28.24 -6.27 7.15
C MET A 305 28.88 -7.02 8.31
N ASN A 306 28.14 -7.30 9.39
CA ASN A 306 28.56 -8.13 10.51
C ASN A 306 28.29 -9.63 10.31
N GLY A 307 27.97 -10.07 9.11
CA GLY A 307 27.83 -11.48 8.75
C GLY A 307 26.50 -12.13 9.10
N TYR A 308 25.49 -11.37 9.55
CA TYR A 308 24.18 -11.94 9.81
C TYR A 308 23.50 -12.37 8.51
N SER A 309 22.82 -13.51 8.54
CA SER A 309 22.08 -14.06 7.40
C SER A 309 20.86 -13.18 7.06
N LEU A 310 20.40 -13.23 5.81
CA LEU A 310 19.17 -12.53 5.40
C LEU A 310 17.95 -12.96 6.22
N ALA A 311 17.91 -14.20 6.71
CA ALA A 311 16.80 -14.69 7.56
C ALA A 311 16.82 -14.00 8.94
N GLU A 312 17.98 -13.84 9.57
CA GLU A 312 18.14 -13.13 10.85
C GLU A 312 17.80 -11.64 10.68
N ILE A 313 18.26 -11.00 9.60
CA ILE A 313 17.92 -9.61 9.29
C ILE A 313 16.41 -9.47 9.09
N ALA A 314 15.77 -10.39 8.35
CA ALA A 314 14.32 -10.37 8.14
C ALA A 314 13.57 -10.51 9.49
N GLY A 315 14.01 -11.44 10.34
CA GLY A 315 13.47 -11.64 11.70
C GLY A 315 13.61 -10.38 12.56
N ALA A 316 14.82 -9.81 12.64
CA ALA A 316 15.11 -8.60 13.39
C ALA A 316 14.26 -7.40 12.92
N LEU A 317 14.05 -7.27 11.62
CA LEU A 317 13.23 -6.22 11.03
C LEU A 317 11.70 -6.51 11.10
N GLY A 318 11.27 -7.73 11.36
CA GLY A 318 9.88 -8.15 11.27
C GLY A 318 9.36 -8.10 9.83
N HIS A 319 10.13 -8.63 8.89
CA HIS A 319 9.74 -8.82 7.50
C HIS A 319 9.14 -10.23 7.31
N ARG A 320 8.01 -10.33 6.61
CA ARG A 320 7.35 -11.62 6.33
C ARG A 320 8.01 -12.42 5.21
N THR A 321 8.77 -11.76 4.34
CA THR A 321 9.41 -12.39 3.19
C THR A 321 10.87 -11.98 3.07
N LEU A 322 11.72 -12.91 2.62
CA LEU A 322 13.13 -12.63 2.35
C LEU A 322 13.31 -11.63 1.20
N ALA A 323 12.39 -11.56 0.26
CA ALA A 323 12.42 -10.57 -0.84
C ALA A 323 12.56 -9.13 -0.34
N MET A 324 12.05 -8.81 0.86
CA MET A 324 12.15 -7.46 1.44
C MET A 324 13.57 -7.12 1.94
N VAL A 325 14.40 -8.11 2.25
CA VAL A 325 15.78 -7.95 2.72
C VAL A 325 16.82 -8.30 1.64
N GLN A 326 16.41 -8.81 0.50
CA GLN A 326 17.29 -9.19 -0.60
C GLN A 326 18.14 -8.03 -1.13
N ARG A 327 17.72 -6.79 -0.89
CA ARG A 327 18.51 -5.58 -1.19
C ARG A 327 19.84 -5.51 -0.42
N TYR A 328 19.99 -6.23 0.69
CA TYR A 328 21.20 -6.27 1.50
C TYR A 328 22.11 -7.44 1.16
N SER A 329 21.75 -8.33 0.22
CA SER A 329 22.53 -9.53 -0.13
C SER A 329 23.97 -9.20 -0.57
N HIS A 330 24.14 -8.11 -1.34
CA HIS A 330 25.47 -7.68 -1.78
C HIS A 330 26.41 -7.31 -0.63
N LEU A 331 25.91 -6.91 0.53
CA LEU A 331 26.72 -6.61 1.73
C LEU A 331 27.11 -7.89 2.48
N THR A 332 26.26 -8.92 2.48
CA THR A 332 26.57 -10.24 3.03
C THR A 332 27.57 -11.00 2.16
N GLU A 333 27.47 -10.90 0.83
CA GLU A 333 28.38 -11.52 -0.12
C GLU A 333 29.82 -10.97 0.01
N SER A 334 29.99 -9.66 0.18
CA SER A 334 31.30 -9.06 0.41
C SER A 334 31.96 -9.54 1.71
N HIS A 335 31.17 -9.76 2.77
CA HIS A 335 31.66 -10.32 4.02
C HIS A 335 32.10 -11.79 3.86
N VAL A 336 31.31 -12.61 3.17
CA VAL A 336 31.66 -14.01 2.88
C VAL A 336 32.95 -14.09 2.05
N HIS A 337 33.11 -13.22 1.06
CA HIS A 337 34.31 -13.18 0.24
C HIS A 337 35.55 -12.82 1.07
N SER A 338 35.48 -11.82 1.94
CA SER A 338 36.57 -11.45 2.85
C SER A 338 36.92 -12.60 3.79
N ALA A 339 35.92 -13.26 4.39
CA ALA A 339 36.13 -14.40 5.29
C ALA A 339 36.68 -15.67 4.61
N MET A 340 36.61 -15.75 3.27
CA MET A 340 37.22 -16.86 2.47
C MET A 340 38.65 -16.55 2.02
N THR A 341 39.09 -15.30 2.10
CA THR A 341 40.42 -14.84 1.65
C THR A 341 41.37 -14.56 2.79
N ASP A 342 40.91 -14.54 4.03
CA ASP A 342 41.68 -14.50 5.28
C ASP A 342 41.93 -15.94 5.80
#